data_250d26b2df911dee0be81ed2bd064486
#
_entry.id   250d26b2df911dee0be81ed2bd064486
#
_cell.length_a   1.000
_cell.length_b   1.000
_cell.length_c   1.000
_cell.angle_alpha   90.00
_cell.angle_beta   90.00
_cell.angle_gamma   90.00
#
_symmetry.space_group_name_H-M   'P 1'
#
loop_
_entity.id
_entity.type
_entity.pdbx_description
1 polymer ?
#
loop_
_entity_poly.entity_id
_entity_poly.type
_entity_poly.pdbx_seq_one_letter_code
_entity_poly.pdbx_strand_id
1 'polypeptide(L)'
;MEMALQKQEQILCKALHTDLGKSKTEMMCEIGLVQGEIRWMKQHLGRLCRTKHVRTPLAQFAAKSYQSPSPYGNVLIMSPWNYPVLLTLEPLVDAIAAGNTAVVKPSAYAPASANVLKDLLEECFPPEYVAVVLGGREENQALLQEKFDKIFFHRKCSGRKAGHGKCCKTSDARDTGTWRKKPMHCRKKQ
;
A
#
# COMPACT_ATOMS: atom_id res chain seq x y z
N MET A 1 -10.68 -3.82 9.77
CA MET A 1 -10.62 -2.65 8.88
C MET A 1 -11.96 -2.32 8.20
N GLU A 2 -12.66 -3.24 7.47
CA GLU A 2 -13.96 -2.92 6.82
C GLU A 2 -14.99 -2.39 7.80
N MET A 3 -15.21 -3.06 8.94
CA MET A 3 -16.13 -2.59 10.00
C MET A 3 -15.70 -1.27 10.65
N ALA A 4 -14.41 -1.09 10.88
CA ALA A 4 -13.87 0.15 11.44
C ALA A 4 -14.09 1.32 10.46
N LEU A 5 -13.85 1.09 9.17
CA LEU A 5 -14.11 2.09 8.12
C LEU A 5 -15.58 2.51 8.08
N GLN A 6 -16.52 1.56 8.19
CA GLN A 6 -17.96 1.86 8.26
C GLN A 6 -18.33 2.65 9.53
N LYS A 7 -17.79 2.23 10.68
CA LYS A 7 -18.04 2.90 11.98
C LYS A 7 -17.54 4.35 11.97
N GLN A 8 -16.40 4.59 11.34
CA GLN A 8 -15.75 5.91 11.32
C GLN A 8 -16.05 6.74 10.06
N GLU A 9 -16.94 6.27 9.18
CA GLU A 9 -17.27 6.94 7.91
C GLU A 9 -17.63 8.42 8.08
N GLN A 10 -18.46 8.75 9.06
CA GLN A 10 -18.87 10.15 9.33
C GLN A 10 -17.69 11.02 9.79
N ILE A 11 -16.77 10.46 10.57
CA ILE A 11 -15.57 11.15 11.06
C ILE A 11 -14.62 11.40 9.89
N LEU A 12 -14.42 10.39 9.04
CA LEU A 12 -13.63 10.50 7.82
C LEU A 12 -14.21 11.55 6.86
N CYS A 13 -15.51 11.58 6.66
CA CYS A 13 -16.18 12.61 5.85
C CYS A 13 -15.94 14.01 6.41
N LYS A 14 -16.06 14.22 7.71
CA LYS A 14 -15.76 15.52 8.34
C LYS A 14 -14.31 15.93 8.11
N ALA A 15 -13.37 15.01 8.29
CA ALA A 15 -11.94 15.26 8.09
C ALA A 15 -11.63 15.63 6.64
N LEU A 16 -12.15 14.88 5.66
CA LEU A 16 -12.01 15.17 4.24
C LEU A 16 -12.59 16.52 3.83
N HIS A 17 -13.74 16.89 4.42
CA HIS A 17 -14.33 18.20 4.20
C HIS A 17 -13.45 19.31 4.81
N THR A 18 -12.94 19.11 6.02
CA THR A 18 -12.07 20.08 6.69
C THR A 18 -10.78 20.34 5.93
N ASP A 19 -10.11 19.27 5.44
CA ASP A 19 -8.82 19.38 4.76
C ASP A 19 -8.95 19.88 3.30
N LEU A 20 -9.99 19.43 2.58
CA LEU A 20 -10.06 19.53 1.13
C LEU A 20 -11.32 20.20 0.59
N GLY A 21 -12.31 20.52 1.45
CA GLY A 21 -13.60 21.05 1.03
C GLY A 21 -14.42 20.10 0.14
N LYS A 22 -14.14 18.79 0.19
CA LYS A 22 -14.82 17.80 -0.66
C LYS A 22 -16.32 17.78 -0.41
N SER A 23 -17.08 17.60 -1.48
CA SER A 23 -18.52 17.36 -1.42
C SER A 23 -18.83 15.99 -0.81
N LYS A 24 -20.05 15.83 -0.28
CA LYS A 24 -20.49 14.55 0.29
C LYS A 24 -20.36 13.40 -0.71
N THR A 25 -20.68 13.64 -1.98
CA THR A 25 -20.60 12.63 -3.03
C THR A 25 -19.15 12.18 -3.27
N GLU A 26 -18.20 13.12 -3.34
CA GLU A 26 -16.77 12.79 -3.53
C GLU A 26 -16.21 11.98 -2.37
N MET A 27 -16.58 12.35 -1.12
CA MET A 27 -16.16 11.64 0.08
C MET A 27 -16.70 10.21 0.10
N MET A 28 -17.99 10.04 -0.18
CA MET A 28 -18.63 8.73 -0.25
C MET A 28 -18.05 7.86 -1.37
N CYS A 29 -17.74 8.45 -2.53
CA CYS A 29 -17.06 7.73 -3.61
C CYS A 29 -15.68 7.25 -3.19
N GLU A 30 -14.89 8.10 -2.54
CA GLU A 30 -13.55 7.74 -2.08
C GLU A 30 -13.56 6.58 -1.10
N ILE A 31 -14.43 6.64 -0.08
CA ILE A 31 -14.59 5.58 0.91
C ILE A 31 -15.16 4.31 0.27
N GLY A 32 -16.14 4.45 -0.64
CA GLY A 32 -16.76 3.34 -1.34
C GLY A 32 -15.77 2.54 -2.20
N LEU A 33 -14.81 3.22 -2.84
CA LEU A 33 -13.75 2.56 -3.60
C LEU A 33 -12.87 1.67 -2.71
N VAL A 34 -12.46 2.18 -1.54
CA VAL A 34 -11.69 1.39 -0.56
C VAL A 34 -12.48 0.17 -0.07
N GLN A 35 -13.78 0.36 0.24
CA GLN A 35 -14.65 -0.76 0.63
C GLN A 35 -14.79 -1.80 -0.48
N GLY A 36 -14.88 -1.33 -1.73
CA GLY A 36 -14.90 -2.18 -2.91
C GLY A 36 -13.64 -3.03 -3.03
N GLU A 37 -12.46 -2.42 -2.87
CA GLU A 37 -11.16 -3.12 -2.90
C GLU A 37 -11.03 -4.16 -1.78
N ILE A 38 -11.43 -3.81 -0.55
CA ILE A 38 -11.42 -4.75 0.57
C ILE A 38 -12.29 -5.99 0.25
N ARG A 39 -13.51 -5.78 -0.26
CA ARG A 39 -14.43 -6.88 -0.61
C ARG A 39 -13.86 -7.73 -1.74
N TRP A 40 -13.35 -7.09 -2.78
CA TRP A 40 -12.72 -7.78 -3.89
C TRP A 40 -11.54 -8.63 -3.44
N MET A 41 -10.66 -8.06 -2.62
CA MET A 41 -9.51 -8.77 -2.08
C MET A 41 -9.92 -9.97 -1.22
N LYS A 42 -10.91 -9.81 -0.33
CA LYS A 42 -11.46 -10.92 0.48
C LYS A 42 -11.96 -12.09 -0.38
N GLN A 43 -12.64 -11.79 -1.49
CA GLN A 43 -13.17 -12.81 -2.40
C GLN A 43 -12.08 -13.52 -3.22
N HIS A 44 -11.00 -12.82 -3.53
CA HIS A 44 -9.98 -13.31 -4.46
C HIS A 44 -8.70 -13.78 -3.80
N LEU A 45 -8.48 -13.48 -2.51
CA LEU A 45 -7.25 -13.75 -1.77
C LEU A 45 -6.81 -15.21 -1.88
N GLY A 46 -7.74 -16.15 -1.65
CA GLY A 46 -7.43 -17.57 -1.75
C GLY A 46 -6.95 -18.02 -3.13
N ARG A 47 -7.42 -17.36 -4.20
CA ARG A 47 -6.94 -17.61 -5.57
C ARG A 47 -5.58 -16.95 -5.84
N LEU A 48 -5.36 -15.75 -5.30
CA LEU A 48 -4.12 -14.99 -5.48
C LEU A 48 -2.94 -15.66 -4.77
N CYS A 49 -3.18 -16.25 -3.60
CA CYS A 49 -2.16 -16.94 -2.81
C CYS A 49 -1.81 -18.36 -3.29
N ARG A 50 -2.54 -18.90 -4.28
CA ARG A 50 -2.29 -20.27 -4.76
C ARG A 50 -0.98 -20.39 -5.52
N THR A 51 -0.24 -21.44 -5.23
CA THR A 51 0.87 -21.93 -6.04
C THR A 51 0.34 -22.39 -7.40
N LYS A 52 0.97 -21.95 -8.48
CA LYS A 52 0.60 -22.30 -9.85
C LYS A 52 1.69 -23.18 -10.46
N HIS A 53 1.31 -24.34 -10.98
CA HIS A 53 2.21 -25.14 -11.80
C HIS A 53 2.48 -24.43 -13.13
N VAL A 54 3.74 -24.43 -13.53
CA VAL A 54 4.21 -23.86 -14.80
C VAL A 54 4.94 -24.95 -15.61
N ARG A 55 5.03 -24.73 -16.92
CA ARG A 55 5.68 -25.68 -17.81
C ARG A 55 7.14 -25.85 -17.43
N THR A 56 7.57 -27.11 -17.22
CA THR A 56 8.97 -27.44 -16.99
C THR A 56 9.69 -27.57 -18.33
N PRO A 57 10.87 -26.98 -18.53
CA PRO A 57 11.67 -27.16 -19.73
C PRO A 57 12.01 -28.64 -19.95
N LEU A 58 12.07 -29.06 -21.22
CA LEU A 58 12.39 -30.46 -21.60
C LEU A 58 13.71 -30.97 -21.02
N ALA A 59 14.69 -30.09 -20.88
CA ALA A 59 15.97 -30.43 -20.25
C ALA A 59 15.85 -30.84 -18.76
N GLN A 60 14.70 -30.57 -18.14
CA GLN A 60 14.40 -30.89 -16.74
C GLN A 60 13.09 -31.68 -16.60
N PHE A 61 12.82 -32.57 -17.55
CA PHE A 61 11.53 -33.29 -17.66
C PHE A 61 11.15 -34.09 -16.39
N ALA A 62 12.11 -34.51 -15.58
CA ALA A 62 11.89 -35.20 -14.32
C ALA A 62 11.51 -34.24 -13.15
N ALA A 63 11.61 -32.95 -13.31
CA ALA A 63 11.27 -31.95 -12.30
C ALA A 63 9.86 -31.41 -12.46
N LYS A 64 9.31 -30.81 -11.40
CA LYS A 64 8.03 -30.06 -11.41
C LYS A 64 8.33 -28.59 -11.12
N SER A 65 7.90 -27.72 -12.02
CA SER A 65 8.07 -26.26 -11.85
C SER A 65 6.78 -25.63 -11.37
N TYR A 66 6.89 -24.67 -10.44
CA TYR A 66 5.77 -23.93 -9.92
C TYR A 66 6.14 -22.49 -9.56
N GLN A 67 5.15 -21.62 -9.56
CA GLN A 67 5.22 -20.25 -9.05
C GLN A 67 4.45 -20.19 -7.73
N SER A 68 5.10 -19.71 -6.68
CA SER A 68 4.46 -19.44 -5.39
C SER A 68 4.56 -17.96 -5.06
N PRO A 69 3.45 -17.30 -4.67
CA PRO A 69 3.50 -15.93 -4.15
C PRO A 69 4.37 -15.87 -2.89
N SER A 70 5.10 -14.79 -2.74
CA SER A 70 5.89 -14.51 -1.53
C SER A 70 5.80 -13.03 -1.22
N PRO A 71 5.59 -12.63 0.04
CA PRO A 71 5.63 -11.23 0.43
C PRO A 71 7.00 -10.62 0.18
N TYR A 72 7.02 -9.30 -0.01
CA TYR A 72 8.29 -8.56 -0.09
C TYR A 72 8.96 -8.46 1.29
N GLY A 73 8.16 -8.25 2.35
CA GLY A 73 8.59 -7.99 3.71
C GLY A 73 7.99 -6.71 4.27
N ASN A 74 8.81 -5.70 4.54
CA ASN A 74 8.37 -4.43 5.08
C ASN A 74 8.15 -3.39 3.98
N VAL A 75 6.94 -2.83 3.90
CA VAL A 75 6.51 -1.90 2.84
C VAL A 75 6.29 -0.51 3.41
N LEU A 76 6.88 0.52 2.77
CA LEU A 76 6.56 1.91 3.05
C LEU A 76 5.51 2.43 2.07
N ILE A 77 4.40 2.98 2.58
CA ILE A 77 3.32 3.59 1.82
C ILE A 77 3.29 5.09 2.11
N MET A 78 3.68 5.91 1.13
CA MET A 78 3.64 7.37 1.23
C MET A 78 2.53 7.90 0.34
N SER A 79 1.43 8.36 0.96
CA SER A 79 0.25 8.80 0.23
C SER A 79 0.18 10.32 0.04
N PRO A 80 -0.46 10.79 -1.04
CA PRO A 80 -0.66 12.21 -1.34
C PRO A 80 -1.87 12.78 -0.59
N TRP A 81 -2.08 14.08 -0.73
CA TRP A 81 -3.15 14.82 -0.06
C TRP A 81 -4.49 14.82 -0.82
N ASN A 82 -4.49 14.60 -2.15
CA ASN A 82 -5.68 14.80 -2.99
C ASN A 82 -6.77 13.73 -2.81
N TYR A 83 -6.39 12.48 -2.53
CA TYR A 83 -7.28 11.36 -2.19
C TYR A 83 -6.67 10.62 -0.98
N PRO A 84 -6.66 11.27 0.21
CA PRO A 84 -5.88 10.78 1.34
C PRO A 84 -6.36 9.43 1.87
N VAL A 85 -7.67 9.16 1.84
CA VAL A 85 -8.23 7.88 2.31
C VAL A 85 -7.97 6.78 1.29
N LEU A 86 -8.33 7.00 0.03
CA LEU A 86 -8.18 6.01 -1.04
C LEU A 86 -6.72 5.61 -1.23
N LEU A 87 -5.85 6.60 -1.49
CA LEU A 87 -4.44 6.35 -1.84
C LEU A 87 -3.57 5.95 -0.64
N THR A 88 -4.13 5.91 0.55
CA THR A 88 -3.51 5.33 1.74
C THR A 88 -3.98 3.89 1.96
N LEU A 89 -5.30 3.67 1.93
CA LEU A 89 -5.87 2.38 2.33
C LEU A 89 -5.85 1.34 1.22
N GLU A 90 -6.02 1.71 -0.06
CA GLU A 90 -5.97 0.78 -1.19
C GLU A 90 -4.61 0.04 -1.27
N PRO A 91 -3.45 0.72 -1.33
CA PRO A 91 -2.17 0.03 -1.34
C PRO A 91 -1.86 -0.69 -0.02
N LEU A 92 -2.44 -0.27 1.10
CA LEU A 92 -2.32 -0.97 2.36
C LEU A 92 -3.08 -2.31 2.34
N VAL A 93 -4.30 -2.33 1.79
CA VAL A 93 -5.08 -3.56 1.60
C VAL A 93 -4.28 -4.57 0.79
N ASP A 94 -3.69 -4.14 -0.32
CA ASP A 94 -2.87 -4.98 -1.17
C ASP A 94 -1.59 -5.48 -0.49
N ALA A 95 -0.93 -4.61 0.26
CA ALA A 95 0.28 -4.97 1.00
C ALA A 95 -0.01 -6.04 2.06
N ILE A 96 -1.09 -5.85 2.85
CA ILE A 96 -1.54 -6.81 3.88
C ILE A 96 -1.99 -8.13 3.23
N ALA A 97 -2.78 -8.06 2.16
CA ALA A 97 -3.24 -9.24 1.44
C ALA A 97 -2.09 -10.08 0.86
N ALA A 98 -1.00 -9.44 0.49
CA ALA A 98 0.22 -10.10 0.04
C ALA A 98 1.10 -10.64 1.20
N GLY A 99 0.71 -10.43 2.47
CA GLY A 99 1.43 -10.91 3.66
C GLY A 99 2.59 -10.02 4.09
N ASN A 100 2.59 -8.73 3.73
CA ASN A 100 3.61 -7.77 4.13
C ASN A 100 3.25 -7.05 5.43
N THR A 101 4.26 -6.57 6.15
CA THR A 101 4.11 -5.50 7.14
C THR A 101 4.19 -4.15 6.46
N ALA A 102 3.60 -3.12 7.04
CA ALA A 102 3.54 -1.82 6.40
C ALA A 102 3.83 -0.66 7.37
N VAL A 103 4.58 0.32 6.88
CA VAL A 103 4.65 1.66 7.48
C VAL A 103 3.89 2.62 6.59
N VAL A 104 2.89 3.28 7.14
CA VAL A 104 2.01 4.21 6.43
C VAL A 104 2.37 5.63 6.78
N LYS A 105 2.61 6.46 5.77
CA LYS A 105 2.92 7.88 5.93
C LYS A 105 1.91 8.72 5.15
N PRO A 106 0.79 9.13 5.78
CA PRO A 106 -0.18 10.04 5.18
C PRO A 106 0.43 11.42 4.92
N SER A 107 -0.17 12.17 4.00
CA SER A 107 0.30 13.51 3.68
C SER A 107 0.10 14.50 4.83
N ALA A 108 1.10 15.32 5.11
CA ALA A 108 0.99 16.42 6.06
C ALA A 108 0.08 17.56 5.57
N TYR A 109 -0.28 17.59 4.28
CA TYR A 109 -1.19 18.58 3.71
C TYR A 109 -2.68 18.24 3.89
N ALA A 110 -3.00 17.09 4.49
CA ALA A 110 -4.34 16.69 4.88
C ALA A 110 -4.30 16.19 6.35
N PRO A 111 -4.05 17.09 7.31
CA PRO A 111 -3.76 16.69 8.68
C PRO A 111 -4.96 16.09 9.43
N ALA A 112 -6.18 16.58 9.20
CA ALA A 112 -7.39 16.02 9.82
C ALA A 112 -7.61 14.59 9.34
N SER A 113 -7.53 14.36 8.03
CA SER A 113 -7.64 13.02 7.42
C SER A 113 -6.52 12.09 7.89
N ALA A 114 -5.29 12.60 8.01
CA ALA A 114 -4.15 11.82 8.46
C ALA A 114 -4.29 11.34 9.91
N ASN A 115 -4.82 12.17 10.81
CA ASN A 115 -5.10 11.79 12.20
C ASN A 115 -6.19 10.71 12.29
N VAL A 116 -7.31 10.89 11.56
CA VAL A 116 -8.39 9.90 11.55
C VAL A 116 -7.92 8.56 10.96
N LEU A 117 -7.09 8.59 9.92
CA LEU A 117 -6.49 7.39 9.34
C LEU A 117 -5.56 6.69 10.34
N LYS A 118 -4.79 7.45 11.13
CA LYS A 118 -3.96 6.91 12.18
C LYS A 118 -4.80 6.18 13.21
N ASP A 119 -5.80 6.86 13.79
CA ASP A 119 -6.67 6.29 14.83
C ASP A 119 -7.38 5.02 14.31
N LEU A 120 -7.86 5.03 13.06
CA LEU A 120 -8.50 3.89 12.42
C LEU A 120 -7.56 2.70 12.27
N LEU A 121 -6.33 2.95 11.85
CA LEU A 121 -5.35 1.88 11.61
C LEU A 121 -4.80 1.31 12.92
N GLU A 122 -4.59 2.14 13.93
CA GLU A 122 -4.18 1.72 15.28
C GLU A 122 -5.28 0.93 16.01
N GLU A 123 -6.59 1.22 15.73
CA GLU A 123 -7.71 0.39 16.21
C GLU A 123 -7.72 -0.99 15.54
N CYS A 124 -7.27 -1.08 14.27
CA CYS A 124 -7.37 -2.30 13.47
C CYS A 124 -6.18 -3.23 13.58
N PHE A 125 -4.99 -2.70 13.81
CA PHE A 125 -3.74 -3.44 13.70
C PHE A 125 -2.75 -3.07 14.81
N PRO A 126 -1.97 -4.03 15.32
CA PRO A 126 -0.88 -3.73 16.21
C PRO A 126 0.25 -3.00 15.44
N PRO A 127 1.01 -2.12 16.12
CA PRO A 127 2.03 -1.28 15.47
C PRO A 127 3.17 -2.06 14.83
N GLU A 128 3.42 -3.31 15.29
CA GLU A 128 4.42 -4.22 14.71
C GLU A 128 4.00 -4.73 13.33
N TYR A 129 2.70 -4.66 13.01
CA TYR A 129 2.15 -5.11 11.73
C TYR A 129 1.86 -3.94 10.80
N VAL A 130 1.19 -2.89 11.28
CA VAL A 130 0.94 -1.65 10.54
C VAL A 130 1.22 -0.47 11.46
N ALA A 131 2.27 0.28 11.15
CA ALA A 131 2.62 1.50 11.86
C ALA A 131 2.25 2.74 11.05
N VAL A 132 1.74 3.79 11.71
CA VAL A 132 1.42 5.06 11.06
C VAL A 132 2.35 6.15 11.58
N VAL A 133 3.05 6.79 10.67
CA VAL A 133 3.95 7.91 10.96
C VAL A 133 3.34 9.20 10.42
N LEU A 134 2.98 10.12 11.32
CA LEU A 134 2.55 11.47 10.96
C LEU A 134 3.77 12.37 10.86
N GLY A 135 3.59 13.54 10.22
CA GLY A 135 4.64 14.55 10.12
C GLY A 135 4.86 15.05 8.70
N GLY A 136 5.88 15.85 8.50
CA GLY A 136 6.13 16.59 7.29
C GLY A 136 7.36 16.11 6.51
N ARG A 137 8.19 17.09 6.13
CA ARG A 137 9.34 16.84 5.26
C ARG A 137 10.48 16.10 5.97
N GLU A 138 10.66 16.35 7.25
CA GLU A 138 11.74 15.75 8.06
C GLU A 138 11.48 14.26 8.24
N GLU A 139 10.25 13.89 8.63
CA GLU A 139 9.83 12.50 8.78
C GLU A 139 9.88 11.74 7.45
N ASN A 140 9.50 12.41 6.36
CA ASN A 140 9.63 11.82 5.02
C ASN A 140 11.09 11.51 4.68
N GLN A 141 12.02 12.40 5.04
CA GLN A 141 13.45 12.20 4.79
C GLN A 141 14.02 11.09 5.68
N ALA A 142 13.61 11.05 6.95
CA ALA A 142 14.01 10.01 7.88
C ALA A 142 13.55 8.63 7.39
N LEU A 143 12.25 8.48 7.06
CA LEU A 143 11.70 7.24 6.53
C LEU A 143 12.40 6.75 5.24
N LEU A 144 12.77 7.67 4.34
CA LEU A 144 13.47 7.32 3.11
C LEU A 144 14.96 6.92 3.33
N GLN A 145 15.48 7.10 4.54
CA GLN A 145 16.81 6.60 4.93
C GLN A 145 16.74 5.20 5.53
N GLU A 146 15.57 4.79 6.02
CA GLU A 146 15.34 3.47 6.57
C GLU A 146 15.27 2.40 5.47
N LYS A 147 15.47 1.15 5.87
CA LYS A 147 15.45 0.01 4.95
C LYS A 147 14.04 -0.53 4.81
N PHE A 148 13.48 -0.40 3.60
CA PHE A 148 12.23 -1.03 3.20
C PHE A 148 12.46 -1.95 2.01
N ASP A 149 11.71 -3.07 1.97
CA ASP A 149 11.76 -4.02 0.87
C ASP A 149 10.97 -3.52 -0.35
N LYS A 150 9.92 -2.69 -0.10
CA LYS A 150 9.14 -2.03 -1.13
C LYS A 150 8.72 -0.65 -0.67
N ILE A 151 8.78 0.35 -1.57
CA ILE A 151 8.26 1.69 -1.32
C ILE A 151 7.16 1.97 -2.35
N PHE A 152 5.96 2.24 -1.85
CA PHE A 152 4.85 2.77 -2.63
C PHE A 152 4.80 4.29 -2.44
N PHE A 153 5.00 5.03 -3.51
CA PHE A 153 5.03 6.48 -3.48
C PHE A 153 4.21 7.07 -4.61
N HIS A 154 3.08 7.71 -4.27
CA HIS A 154 2.22 8.36 -5.23
C HIS A 154 2.61 9.83 -5.40
N ARG A 155 3.30 10.16 -6.49
CA ARG A 155 3.74 11.53 -6.80
C ARG A 155 3.57 11.86 -8.27
N LYS A 156 3.14 13.11 -8.55
CA LYS A 156 3.18 13.68 -9.90
C LYS A 156 4.65 13.82 -10.36
N CYS A 157 4.95 13.40 -11.58
CA CYS A 157 6.30 13.28 -12.16
C CYS A 157 7.01 14.61 -12.47
N SER A 158 6.79 15.69 -11.71
CA SER A 158 7.37 17.01 -11.96
C SER A 158 8.70 17.30 -11.23
N GLY A 159 9.33 16.30 -10.64
CA GLY A 159 10.58 16.48 -9.89
C GLY A 159 11.55 15.32 -10.03
N ARG A 160 12.00 15.07 -11.25
CA ARG A 160 12.85 13.95 -11.63
C ARG A 160 14.23 13.89 -10.93
N LYS A 161 14.68 14.94 -10.22
CA LYS A 161 16.05 15.04 -9.70
C LYS A 161 16.23 14.73 -8.19
N ALA A 162 15.22 14.89 -7.35
CA ALA A 162 15.38 14.70 -5.90
C ALA A 162 15.10 13.28 -5.39
N GLY A 163 14.24 12.52 -6.07
CA GLY A 163 13.88 11.14 -5.68
C GLY A 163 14.80 10.05 -6.23
N HIS A 164 15.52 10.33 -7.32
CA HIS A 164 16.34 9.32 -8.01
C HIS A 164 17.63 8.94 -7.27
N GLY A 165 18.19 9.86 -6.48
CA GLY A 165 19.46 9.60 -5.78
C GLY A 165 19.32 8.77 -4.49
N LYS A 166 18.15 8.81 -3.81
CA LYS A 166 17.94 8.12 -2.53
C LYS A 166 17.16 6.81 -2.64
N CYS A 167 16.36 6.64 -3.69
CA CYS A 167 15.62 5.39 -3.92
C CYS A 167 16.48 4.24 -4.47
N CYS A 168 17.75 4.50 -4.81
CA CYS A 168 18.68 3.50 -5.36
C CYS A 168 19.47 2.71 -4.31
N LYS A 169 19.22 2.92 -2.99
CA LYS A 169 19.91 2.15 -1.95
C LYS A 169 19.15 0.91 -1.47
N THR A 170 17.91 0.75 -1.89
CA THR A 170 17.12 -0.45 -1.62
C THR A 170 16.82 -1.15 -2.94
N SER A 171 17.21 -2.40 -3.01
CA SER A 171 17.11 -3.28 -4.16
C SER A 171 15.74 -3.22 -4.88
N ASP A 172 15.80 -2.91 -6.17
CA ASP A 172 14.89 -3.31 -7.24
C ASP A 172 13.37 -3.31 -7.02
N ALA A 173 12.74 -2.18 -6.69
CA ALA A 173 11.31 -2.05 -6.97
C ALA A 173 10.90 -0.59 -7.16
N ARG A 174 11.16 -0.03 -8.34
CA ARG A 174 10.51 1.20 -8.78
C ARG A 174 9.25 0.83 -9.53
N ASP A 175 8.10 1.05 -8.91
CA ASP A 175 6.84 1.14 -9.63
C ASP A 175 6.29 2.56 -9.50
N THR A 176 6.40 3.29 -10.60
CA THR A 176 5.72 4.56 -10.82
C THR A 176 4.30 4.24 -11.26
N GLY A 177 3.35 4.26 -10.32
CA GLY A 177 1.94 4.56 -10.55
C GLY A 177 1.16 3.79 -11.62
N THR A 178 1.60 2.61 -12.06
CA THR A 178 0.81 1.71 -12.90
C THR A 178 0.98 0.29 -12.40
N TRP A 179 -0.09 -0.28 -11.88
CA TRP A 179 -0.19 -1.70 -11.55
C TRP A 179 -0.04 -2.56 -12.84
N ARG A 180 1.18 -2.66 -13.34
CA ARG A 180 1.50 -3.74 -14.27
C ARG A 180 1.85 -4.95 -13.43
N LYS A 181 1.10 -6.03 -13.61
CA LYS A 181 1.43 -7.38 -13.14
C LYS A 181 2.84 -7.72 -13.62
N LYS A 182 3.88 -7.42 -12.81
CA LYS A 182 5.20 -7.98 -13.04
C LYS A 182 5.23 -9.40 -12.49
N PRO A 183 5.89 -10.34 -13.17
CA PRO A 183 6.00 -11.70 -12.70
C PRO A 183 6.73 -11.73 -11.35
N MET A 184 6.12 -12.43 -10.40
CA MET A 184 6.72 -12.72 -9.11
C MET A 184 8.05 -13.45 -9.29
N HIS A 185 9.05 -13.09 -8.48
CA HIS A 185 10.36 -13.71 -8.51
C HIS A 185 10.26 -15.21 -8.24
N CYS A 186 10.70 -16.03 -9.19
CA CYS A 186 10.96 -17.44 -8.97
C CYS A 186 12.19 -17.61 -8.06
N ARG A 187 12.01 -18.00 -6.79
CA ARG A 187 13.12 -18.58 -6.02
C ARG A 187 13.38 -19.99 -6.54
N LYS A 188 14.52 -20.20 -7.15
CA LYS A 188 15.07 -21.55 -7.31
C LYS A 188 15.46 -22.03 -5.91
N LYS A 189 14.78 -23.05 -5.39
CA LYS A 189 15.34 -23.89 -4.33
C LYS A 189 16.34 -24.83 -5.00
N GLN A 190 17.59 -24.74 -4.59
CA GLN A 190 18.59 -25.77 -4.80
C GLN A 190 18.23 -27.00 -3.99
#